data_5d483ee03e5194e013ca9d3ed9ebcb96
#
_entry.id   5d483ee03e5194e013ca9d3ed9ebcb96
#
_cell.length_a   1.000
_cell.length_b   1.000
_cell.length_c   1.000
_cell.angle_alpha   90.00
_cell.angle_beta   90.00
_cell.angle_gamma   90.00
#
_symmetry.space_group_name_H-M   'P 1'
#
loop_
_entity.id
_entity.type
_entity.pdbx_description
1 polymer ?
#
loop_
_entity_poly.entity_id
_entity_poly.type
_entity_poly.pdbx_seq_one_letter_code
_entity_poly.pdbx_strand_id
1 'polypeptide(L)'
;SFVGSTTVAKIVYKRATSNLKRCVALGGAKNHLIVLPDAHLEMTASNVVASMAGCAGQRCMAASVMVGVDNVQHIIDKMVEEAKAIVPGKNLGSVISAAAKERIEGYITAAEQAGATILVDGRGATVPGKEDGYYVGPTIIDHVTPDMSVASEEIFGPVISIIRAKDLDAAIDIENSSNYGNAAAVFTQSGGLAKQVMERASAGMI
;
A
#
# COMPACT_ATOMS: atom_id res chain seq x y z
N SER A 1 -12.00 18.52 -13.92
CA SER A 1 -11.51 17.34 -13.18
C SER A 1 -10.26 17.70 -12.40
N PHE A 2 -10.02 17.01 -11.30
CA PHE A 2 -8.87 17.16 -10.41
C PHE A 2 -8.44 15.81 -9.88
N VAL A 3 -7.14 15.61 -9.73
CA VAL A 3 -6.54 14.47 -9.03
C VAL A 3 -5.48 15.00 -8.07
N GLY A 4 -5.49 14.56 -6.80
CA GLY A 4 -4.51 14.97 -5.80
C GLY A 4 -4.88 14.48 -4.41
N SER A 5 -4.37 15.13 -3.36
CA SER A 5 -4.67 14.74 -1.98
C SER A 5 -6.16 14.92 -1.67
N THR A 6 -6.70 14.10 -0.78
CA THR A 6 -8.11 14.14 -0.36
C THR A 6 -8.52 15.53 0.14
N THR A 7 -7.64 16.22 0.88
CA THR A 7 -7.90 17.56 1.39
C THR A 7 -8.13 18.56 0.26
N VAL A 8 -7.25 18.56 -0.75
CA VAL A 8 -7.37 19.47 -1.90
C VAL A 8 -8.55 19.06 -2.80
N ALA A 9 -8.78 17.77 -3.01
CA ALA A 9 -9.94 17.27 -3.75
C ALA A 9 -11.26 17.78 -3.15
N LYS A 10 -11.40 17.75 -1.82
CA LYS A 10 -12.58 18.30 -1.11
C LYS A 10 -12.73 19.80 -1.34
N ILE A 11 -11.65 20.58 -1.33
CA ILE A 11 -11.70 22.04 -1.58
C ILE A 11 -12.15 22.30 -3.02
N VAL A 12 -11.56 21.61 -3.99
CA VAL A 12 -11.91 21.76 -5.41
C VAL A 12 -13.36 21.39 -5.66
N TYR A 13 -13.81 20.26 -5.13
CA TYR A 13 -15.18 19.80 -5.26
C TYR A 13 -16.19 20.82 -4.69
N LYS A 14 -15.98 21.26 -3.45
CA LYS A 14 -16.84 22.26 -2.80
C LYS A 14 -16.92 23.56 -3.63
N ARG A 15 -15.76 24.07 -4.11
CA ARG A 15 -15.72 25.31 -4.87
C ARG A 15 -16.41 25.17 -6.24
N ALA A 16 -16.27 24.05 -6.93
CA ALA A 16 -16.93 23.81 -8.19
C ALA A 16 -18.45 23.72 -8.03
N THR A 17 -18.92 22.91 -7.08
CA THR A 17 -20.36 22.66 -6.86
C THR A 17 -21.08 23.88 -6.30
N SER A 18 -20.43 24.70 -5.45
CA SER A 18 -21.00 25.96 -4.99
C SER A 18 -21.19 27.01 -6.11
N ASN A 19 -20.51 26.81 -7.24
CA ASN A 19 -20.71 27.60 -8.46
C ASN A 19 -21.54 26.86 -9.53
N LEU A 20 -22.32 25.86 -9.13
CA LEU A 20 -23.20 25.05 -9.98
C LEU A 20 -22.46 24.34 -11.14
N LYS A 21 -21.18 24.03 -10.96
CA LYS A 21 -20.35 23.33 -11.94
C LYS A 21 -20.22 21.85 -11.60
N ARG A 22 -20.30 20.99 -12.61
CA ARG A 22 -19.96 19.57 -12.44
C ARG A 22 -18.47 19.43 -12.14
N CYS A 23 -18.14 18.54 -11.23
CA CYS A 23 -16.75 18.29 -10.84
C CYS A 23 -16.51 16.80 -10.59
N VAL A 24 -15.40 16.30 -11.13
CA VAL A 24 -14.78 15.04 -10.74
C VAL A 24 -13.50 15.41 -10.01
N ALA A 25 -13.45 15.15 -8.70
CA ALA A 25 -12.28 15.40 -7.86
C ALA A 25 -11.90 14.08 -7.18
N LEU A 26 -10.77 13.50 -7.60
CA LEU A 26 -10.23 12.26 -7.10
C LEU A 26 -9.19 12.57 -6.02
N GLY A 27 -9.35 11.94 -4.87
CA GLY A 27 -8.50 12.10 -3.69
C GLY A 27 -7.44 11.01 -3.58
N GLY A 28 -6.99 10.76 -2.33
CA GLY A 28 -6.03 9.72 -2.00
C GLY A 28 -6.58 8.29 -2.13
N ALA A 29 -5.71 7.32 -1.93
CA ALA A 29 -6.01 5.90 -1.99
C ALA A 29 -5.26 5.12 -0.91
N LYS A 30 -5.81 3.96 -0.52
CA LYS A 30 -5.15 2.96 0.32
C LYS A 30 -5.58 1.59 -0.17
N ASN A 31 -4.86 1.03 -1.13
CA ASN A 31 -5.29 -0.17 -1.83
C ASN A 31 -4.95 -1.41 -1.02
N HIS A 32 -5.93 -2.29 -0.84
CA HIS A 32 -5.80 -3.54 -0.13
C HIS A 32 -5.64 -4.71 -1.10
N LEU A 33 -4.75 -5.64 -0.73
CA LEU A 33 -4.55 -6.89 -1.44
C LEU A 33 -4.86 -8.03 -0.48
N ILE A 34 -5.93 -8.78 -0.73
CA ILE A 34 -6.30 -9.97 0.04
C ILE A 34 -5.51 -11.14 -0.52
N VAL A 35 -4.67 -11.75 0.31
CA VAL A 35 -3.82 -12.87 -0.08
C VAL A 35 -4.23 -14.11 0.72
N LEU A 36 -4.64 -15.16 0.00
CA LEU A 36 -5.05 -16.44 0.59
C LEU A 36 -3.90 -17.46 0.57
N PRO A 37 -3.93 -18.49 1.42
CA PRO A 37 -2.85 -19.49 1.51
C PRO A 37 -2.60 -20.28 0.22
N ASP A 38 -3.62 -20.42 -0.63
CA ASP A 38 -3.53 -21.10 -1.91
C ASP A 38 -3.00 -20.24 -3.06
N ALA A 39 -2.69 -18.96 -2.81
CA ALA A 39 -2.17 -18.07 -3.82
C ALA A 39 -0.83 -18.58 -4.39
N HIS A 40 -0.63 -18.36 -5.69
CA HIS A 40 0.61 -18.80 -6.35
C HIS A 40 1.81 -18.01 -5.81
N LEU A 41 2.72 -18.68 -5.10
CA LEU A 41 3.83 -18.10 -4.34
C LEU A 41 4.63 -17.04 -5.12
N GLU A 42 5.28 -17.45 -6.19
CA GLU A 42 6.21 -16.58 -6.96
C GLU A 42 5.46 -15.39 -7.59
N MET A 43 4.32 -15.65 -8.22
CA MET A 43 3.54 -14.63 -8.87
C MET A 43 2.99 -13.62 -7.86
N THR A 44 2.51 -14.08 -6.71
CA THR A 44 1.96 -13.20 -5.67
C THR A 44 3.05 -12.32 -5.08
N ALA A 45 4.16 -12.90 -4.65
CA ALA A 45 5.26 -12.14 -4.06
C ALA A 45 5.82 -11.10 -5.04
N SER A 46 6.09 -11.50 -6.28
CA SER A 46 6.63 -10.62 -7.31
C SER A 46 5.68 -9.46 -7.64
N ASN A 47 4.38 -9.73 -7.85
CA ASN A 47 3.42 -8.68 -8.17
C ASN A 47 3.18 -7.71 -7.01
N VAL A 48 3.11 -8.21 -5.77
CA VAL A 48 2.93 -7.35 -4.59
C VAL A 48 4.14 -6.43 -4.42
N VAL A 49 5.35 -6.98 -4.49
CA VAL A 49 6.59 -6.19 -4.34
C VAL A 49 6.78 -5.22 -5.51
N ALA A 50 6.54 -5.63 -6.75
CA ALA A 50 6.60 -4.74 -7.90
C ALA A 50 5.54 -3.62 -7.83
N SER A 51 4.35 -3.91 -7.33
CA SER A 51 3.30 -2.90 -7.15
C SER A 51 3.67 -1.91 -6.05
N MET A 52 4.15 -2.38 -4.91
CA MET A 52 4.58 -1.54 -3.79
C MET A 52 5.77 -0.63 -4.16
N ALA A 53 6.79 -1.18 -4.84
CA ALA A 53 8.04 -0.48 -5.11
C ALA A 53 8.02 0.35 -6.42
N GLY A 54 7.15 0.02 -7.36
CA GLY A 54 7.09 0.72 -8.65
C GLY A 54 6.87 2.22 -8.48
N CYS A 55 7.67 3.04 -9.17
CA CYS A 55 7.72 4.50 -9.00
C CYS A 55 7.96 4.94 -7.54
N ALA A 56 8.69 4.15 -6.75
CA ALA A 56 8.88 4.33 -5.30
C ALA A 56 7.54 4.45 -4.54
N GLY A 57 6.53 3.67 -4.93
CA GLY A 57 5.20 3.67 -4.31
C GLY A 57 4.36 4.92 -4.57
N GLN A 58 4.83 5.84 -5.45
CA GLN A 58 4.16 7.10 -5.74
C GLN A 58 3.14 6.94 -6.88
N ARG A 59 2.21 6.01 -6.71
CA ARG A 59 1.11 5.74 -7.63
C ARG A 59 -0.18 5.56 -6.84
N CYS A 60 -1.28 6.15 -7.33
CA CYS A 60 -2.60 5.98 -6.71
C CYS A 60 -3.08 4.52 -6.68
N MET A 61 -2.56 3.67 -7.57
CA MET A 61 -2.88 2.24 -7.69
C MET A 61 -1.82 1.33 -7.07
N ALA A 62 -0.80 1.86 -6.37
CA ALA A 62 0.21 1.04 -5.71
C ALA A 62 -0.39 0.17 -4.60
N ALA A 63 0.18 -1.03 -4.42
CA ALA A 63 -0.11 -1.86 -3.26
C ALA A 63 0.28 -1.14 -1.98
N SER A 64 -0.62 -1.02 -1.04
CA SER A 64 -0.43 -0.29 0.22
C SER A 64 -0.61 -1.15 1.46
N VAL A 65 -1.61 -2.04 1.43
CA VAL A 65 -1.92 -2.97 2.52
C VAL A 65 -2.09 -4.36 1.95
N MET A 66 -1.38 -5.33 2.49
CA MET A 66 -1.64 -6.74 2.28
C MET A 66 -2.45 -7.28 3.46
N VAL A 67 -3.62 -7.84 3.21
CA VAL A 67 -4.39 -8.58 4.20
C VAL A 67 -4.13 -10.07 3.98
N GLY A 68 -3.26 -10.63 4.82
CA GLY A 68 -2.89 -12.04 4.77
C GLY A 68 -3.89 -12.89 5.53
N VAL A 69 -4.59 -13.79 4.83
CA VAL A 69 -5.59 -14.67 5.41
C VAL A 69 -4.93 -15.95 5.92
N ASP A 70 -5.18 -16.31 7.20
CA ASP A 70 -4.64 -17.51 7.81
C ASP A 70 -3.10 -17.63 7.63
N ASN A 71 -2.56 -18.76 7.23
CA ASN A 71 -1.12 -18.99 7.12
C ASN A 71 -0.58 -18.62 5.73
N VAL A 72 -0.12 -17.39 5.58
CA VAL A 72 0.56 -16.87 4.38
C VAL A 72 2.04 -16.56 4.62
N GLN A 73 2.65 -17.13 5.67
CA GLN A 73 4.03 -16.82 6.04
C GLN A 73 5.02 -17.09 4.89
N HIS A 74 4.85 -18.19 4.18
CA HIS A 74 5.68 -18.54 3.02
C HIS A 74 5.67 -17.47 1.91
N ILE A 75 4.53 -16.79 1.70
CA ILE A 75 4.42 -15.70 0.73
C ILE A 75 5.14 -14.46 1.25
N ILE A 76 4.99 -14.15 2.54
CA ILE A 76 5.67 -13.01 3.17
C ILE A 76 7.19 -13.20 3.13
N ASP A 77 7.68 -14.40 3.44
CA ASP A 77 9.11 -14.70 3.38
C ASP A 77 9.67 -14.47 1.96
N LYS A 78 8.91 -14.88 0.93
CA LYS A 78 9.29 -14.65 -0.46
C LYS A 78 9.24 -13.16 -0.84
N MET A 79 8.25 -12.41 -0.36
CA MET A 79 8.18 -10.96 -0.55
C MET A 79 9.40 -10.25 0.08
N VAL A 80 9.83 -10.69 1.27
CA VAL A 80 11.02 -10.16 1.95
C VAL A 80 12.29 -10.43 1.12
N GLU A 81 12.43 -11.63 0.55
CA GLU A 81 13.54 -11.98 -0.34
C GLU A 81 13.59 -11.03 -1.55
N GLU A 82 12.46 -10.86 -2.25
CA GLU A 82 12.38 -10.02 -3.44
C GLU A 82 12.56 -8.53 -3.13
N ALA A 83 12.01 -8.05 -2.03
CA ALA A 83 12.19 -6.66 -1.61
C ALA A 83 13.65 -6.34 -1.29
N LYS A 84 14.40 -7.25 -0.66
CA LYS A 84 15.84 -7.10 -0.38
C LYS A 84 16.71 -7.07 -1.66
N ALA A 85 16.21 -7.56 -2.78
CA ALA A 85 16.90 -7.48 -4.07
C ALA A 85 16.72 -6.11 -4.77
N ILE A 86 15.84 -5.26 -4.25
CA ILE A 86 15.60 -3.92 -4.79
C ILE A 86 16.67 -2.95 -4.24
N VAL A 87 17.37 -2.29 -5.16
CA VAL A 87 18.47 -1.38 -4.83
C VAL A 87 18.10 0.06 -5.21
N PRO A 88 17.97 0.97 -4.22
CA PRO A 88 17.76 2.39 -4.48
C PRO A 88 18.82 2.97 -5.44
N GLY A 89 18.38 3.78 -6.39
CA GLY A 89 19.23 4.37 -7.41
C GLY A 89 19.54 3.48 -8.61
N LYS A 90 19.21 2.16 -8.54
CA LYS A 90 19.40 1.20 -9.64
C LYS A 90 18.04 0.79 -10.23
N ASN A 91 17.21 0.13 -9.43
CA ASN A 91 15.88 -0.34 -9.84
C ASN A 91 14.75 0.26 -8.98
N LEU A 92 15.07 1.17 -8.08
CA LEU A 92 14.13 1.99 -7.31
C LEU A 92 14.55 3.46 -7.42
N GLY A 93 13.64 4.31 -7.90
CA GLY A 93 13.85 5.75 -8.02
C GLY A 93 13.73 6.49 -6.68
N SER A 94 14.00 7.81 -6.70
CA SER A 94 13.79 8.68 -5.55
C SER A 94 12.32 9.02 -5.36
N VAL A 95 11.95 9.39 -4.14
CA VAL A 95 10.68 10.08 -3.88
C VAL A 95 10.80 11.57 -4.25
N ILE A 96 9.66 12.24 -4.38
CA ILE A 96 9.57 13.55 -5.04
C ILE A 96 10.28 14.70 -4.28
N SER A 97 10.44 14.60 -2.95
CA SER A 97 11.02 15.69 -2.15
C SER A 97 11.54 15.22 -0.79
N ALA A 98 12.34 16.08 -0.13
CA ALA A 98 12.78 15.85 1.25
C ALA A 98 11.59 15.68 2.21
N ALA A 99 10.59 16.53 2.10
CA ALA A 99 9.38 16.43 2.93
C ALA A 99 8.61 15.13 2.71
N ALA A 100 8.59 14.58 1.47
CA ALA A 100 8.01 13.27 1.20
C ALA A 100 8.83 12.16 1.86
N LYS A 101 10.16 12.20 1.78
CA LYS A 101 11.05 11.24 2.45
C LYS A 101 10.83 11.25 3.96
N GLU A 102 10.89 12.41 4.59
CA GLU A 102 10.70 12.58 6.03
C GLU A 102 9.33 12.03 6.49
N ARG A 103 8.27 12.35 5.75
CA ARG A 103 6.92 11.85 6.03
C ARG A 103 6.82 10.33 5.91
N ILE A 104 7.38 9.73 4.86
CA ILE A 104 7.37 8.27 4.65
C ILE A 104 8.15 7.56 5.77
N GLU A 105 9.36 8.03 6.09
CA GLU A 105 10.17 7.47 7.16
C GLU A 105 9.51 7.67 8.54
N GLY A 106 8.79 8.78 8.73
CA GLY A 106 7.98 9.03 9.92
C GLY A 106 6.85 8.00 10.12
N TYR A 107 6.16 7.60 9.07
CA TYR A 107 5.16 6.53 9.13
C TYR A 107 5.76 5.18 9.55
N ILE A 108 6.91 4.83 8.99
CA ILE A 108 7.61 3.57 9.33
C ILE A 108 8.01 3.58 10.82
N THR A 109 8.57 4.70 11.28
CA THR A 109 8.96 4.87 12.68
C THR A 109 7.76 4.82 13.63
N ALA A 110 6.65 5.45 13.27
CA ALA A 110 5.43 5.42 14.07
C ALA A 110 4.85 4.00 14.19
N ALA A 111 4.89 3.21 13.10
CA ALA A 111 4.43 1.83 13.12
C ALA A 111 5.30 0.95 14.04
N GLU A 112 6.62 1.09 13.96
CA GLU A 112 7.56 0.37 14.83
C GLU A 112 7.33 0.71 16.31
N GLN A 113 7.14 2.00 16.64
CA GLN A 113 6.84 2.46 17.99
C GLN A 113 5.48 1.96 18.49
N ALA A 114 4.51 1.74 17.59
CA ALA A 114 3.21 1.16 17.89
C ALA A 114 3.24 -0.37 18.04
N GLY A 115 4.40 -1.02 17.86
CA GLY A 115 4.61 -2.44 18.06
C GLY A 115 4.53 -3.30 16.79
N ALA A 116 4.44 -2.70 15.60
CA ALA A 116 4.56 -3.43 14.34
C ALA A 116 6.00 -3.93 14.12
N THR A 117 6.15 -4.98 13.32
CA THR A 117 7.44 -5.60 13.03
C THR A 117 7.97 -5.15 11.67
N ILE A 118 9.13 -4.52 11.62
CA ILE A 118 9.77 -4.13 10.37
C ILE A 118 10.57 -5.33 9.82
N LEU A 119 10.07 -5.96 8.74
CA LEU A 119 10.72 -7.10 8.09
C LEU A 119 11.79 -6.66 7.08
N VAL A 120 11.54 -5.56 6.39
CA VAL A 120 12.49 -4.87 5.51
C VAL A 120 12.40 -3.39 5.80
N ASP A 121 13.54 -2.75 6.12
CA ASP A 121 13.60 -1.34 6.49
C ASP A 121 14.28 -0.53 5.38
N GLY A 122 13.52 0.37 4.77
CA GLY A 122 14.00 1.26 3.73
C GLY A 122 14.44 2.65 4.20
N ARG A 123 14.36 2.93 5.51
CA ARG A 123 14.78 4.22 6.07
C ARG A 123 16.26 4.46 5.90
N GLY A 124 16.65 5.72 5.77
CA GLY A 124 18.05 6.12 5.67
C GLY A 124 18.75 5.68 4.38
N ALA A 125 18.02 5.26 3.35
CA ALA A 125 18.61 4.86 2.09
C ALA A 125 19.41 6.00 1.45
N THR A 126 20.63 5.67 1.01
CA THR A 126 21.54 6.59 0.30
C THR A 126 22.02 5.95 -0.99
N VAL A 127 22.35 6.76 -1.98
CA VAL A 127 22.89 6.30 -3.26
C VAL A 127 24.21 6.99 -3.53
N PRO A 128 25.33 6.26 -3.65
CA PRO A 128 26.64 6.85 -3.90
C PRO A 128 26.66 7.72 -5.16
N GLY A 129 27.18 8.93 -5.03
CA GLY A 129 27.22 9.95 -6.09
C GLY A 129 25.86 10.66 -6.34
N LYS A 130 24.87 10.42 -5.49
CA LYS A 130 23.54 11.07 -5.52
C LYS A 130 23.04 11.32 -4.10
N GLU A 131 23.91 11.76 -3.22
CA GLU A 131 23.67 11.95 -1.78
C GLU A 131 22.57 12.96 -1.50
N ASP A 132 22.37 13.94 -2.40
CA ASP A 132 21.27 14.92 -2.32
C ASP A 132 19.91 14.36 -2.79
N GLY A 133 19.85 13.10 -3.22
CA GLY A 133 18.63 12.45 -3.68
C GLY A 133 17.75 11.99 -2.52
N TYR A 134 16.45 12.04 -2.72
CA TYR A 134 15.44 11.67 -1.72
C TYR A 134 15.09 10.18 -1.84
N TYR A 135 15.99 9.30 -1.43
CA TYR A 135 15.80 7.86 -1.53
C TYR A 135 15.18 7.28 -0.25
N VAL A 136 14.19 6.41 -0.44
CA VAL A 136 13.63 5.52 0.58
C VAL A 136 13.66 4.12 -0.03
N GLY A 137 14.20 3.16 0.66
CA GLY A 137 14.21 1.76 0.22
C GLY A 137 12.84 1.10 0.35
N PRO A 138 12.64 -0.10 -0.23
CA PRO A 138 11.42 -0.86 -0.03
C PRO A 138 11.27 -1.20 1.45
N THR A 139 10.04 -1.10 1.95
CA THR A 139 9.74 -1.37 3.36
C THR A 139 8.55 -2.30 3.48
N ILE A 140 8.72 -3.38 4.26
CA ILE A 140 7.65 -4.33 4.60
C ILE A 140 7.45 -4.29 6.12
N ILE A 141 6.22 -3.99 6.53
CA ILE A 141 5.83 -3.86 7.94
C ILE A 141 4.78 -4.94 8.23
N ASP A 142 5.06 -5.84 9.15
CA ASP A 142 4.15 -6.92 9.55
C ASP A 142 3.52 -6.66 10.93
N HIS A 143 2.50 -7.44 11.26
CA HIS A 143 1.73 -7.31 12.51
C HIS A 143 1.12 -5.91 12.68
N VAL A 144 0.73 -5.30 11.57
CA VAL A 144 0.04 -4.01 11.58
C VAL A 144 -1.43 -4.22 11.98
N THR A 145 -1.94 -3.34 12.83
CA THR A 145 -3.38 -3.32 13.18
C THR A 145 -4.11 -2.24 12.37
N PRO A 146 -5.41 -2.39 12.11
CA PRO A 146 -6.17 -1.45 11.27
C PRO A 146 -6.20 0.01 11.77
N ASP A 147 -5.99 0.23 13.07
CA ASP A 147 -5.94 1.56 13.71
C ASP A 147 -4.59 2.27 13.55
N MET A 148 -3.53 1.57 13.17
CA MET A 148 -2.23 2.19 12.89
C MET A 148 -2.31 3.10 11.66
N SER A 149 -1.61 4.24 11.68
CA SER A 149 -1.58 5.20 10.58
C SER A 149 -1.06 4.59 9.27
N VAL A 150 -0.12 3.63 9.35
CA VAL A 150 0.41 2.89 8.18
C VAL A 150 -0.64 1.99 7.52
N ALA A 151 -1.72 1.63 8.21
CA ALA A 151 -2.85 0.89 7.65
C ALA A 151 -3.92 1.82 7.09
N SER A 152 -4.18 2.96 7.76
CA SER A 152 -5.35 3.81 7.53
C SER A 152 -5.07 5.05 6.67
N GLU A 153 -3.80 5.49 6.52
CA GLU A 153 -3.45 6.71 5.79
C GLU A 153 -2.62 6.42 4.53
N GLU A 154 -2.75 7.27 3.51
CA GLU A 154 -1.97 7.18 2.28
C GLU A 154 -0.51 7.61 2.53
N ILE A 155 0.43 6.67 2.42
CA ILE A 155 1.86 6.94 2.62
C ILE A 155 2.49 7.55 1.37
N PHE A 156 2.14 7.08 0.19
CA PHE A 156 2.70 7.48 -1.12
C PHE A 156 4.22 7.31 -1.16
N GLY A 157 4.67 6.12 -0.77
CA GLY A 157 6.06 5.68 -0.68
C GLY A 157 6.18 4.16 -0.87
N PRO A 158 7.40 3.60 -0.98
CA PRO A 158 7.63 2.18 -1.24
C PRO A 158 7.45 1.34 0.05
N VAL A 159 6.26 1.41 0.62
CA VAL A 159 5.92 0.81 1.92
C VAL A 159 4.67 -0.03 1.78
N ILE A 160 4.69 -1.27 2.25
CA ILE A 160 3.51 -2.11 2.39
C ILE A 160 3.33 -2.54 3.85
N SER A 161 2.09 -2.43 4.32
CA SER A 161 1.68 -2.88 5.64
C SER A 161 1.00 -4.24 5.53
N ILE A 162 1.31 -5.18 6.42
CA ILE A 162 0.69 -6.50 6.45
C ILE A 162 -0.21 -6.60 7.68
N ILE A 163 -1.49 -6.82 7.44
CA ILE A 163 -2.51 -7.12 8.45
C ILE A 163 -2.83 -8.60 8.36
N ARG A 164 -2.82 -9.30 9.48
CA ARG A 164 -3.16 -10.72 9.55
C ARG A 164 -4.65 -10.88 9.83
N ALA A 165 -5.37 -11.57 8.95
CA ALA A 165 -6.78 -11.90 9.12
C ALA A 165 -6.95 -13.40 9.37
N LYS A 166 -7.88 -13.79 10.26
CA LYS A 166 -8.13 -15.18 10.61
C LYS A 166 -8.81 -15.96 9.48
N ASP A 167 -9.64 -15.29 8.68
CA ASP A 167 -10.44 -15.85 7.60
C ASP A 167 -10.76 -14.80 6.53
N LEU A 168 -11.39 -15.22 5.43
CA LEU A 168 -11.75 -14.35 4.33
C LEU A 168 -12.77 -13.28 4.73
N ASP A 169 -13.71 -13.60 5.63
CA ASP A 169 -14.71 -12.64 6.09
C ASP A 169 -14.05 -11.48 6.83
N ALA A 170 -13.14 -11.77 7.75
CA ALA A 170 -12.36 -10.75 8.44
C ALA A 170 -11.49 -9.92 7.47
N ALA A 171 -10.93 -10.52 6.42
CA ALA A 171 -10.14 -9.80 5.43
C ALA A 171 -11.00 -8.82 4.61
N ILE A 172 -12.19 -9.22 4.21
CA ILE A 172 -13.15 -8.35 3.50
C ILE A 172 -13.63 -7.23 4.41
N ASP A 173 -13.89 -7.51 5.69
CA ASP A 173 -14.29 -6.49 6.66
C ASP A 173 -13.19 -5.43 6.86
N ILE A 174 -11.92 -5.86 6.91
CA ILE A 174 -10.78 -4.94 6.99
C ILE A 174 -10.73 -4.04 5.73
N GLU A 175 -10.84 -4.60 4.54
CA GLU A 175 -10.87 -3.85 3.28
C GLU A 175 -12.02 -2.84 3.27
N ASN A 176 -13.24 -3.28 3.59
CA ASN A 176 -14.44 -2.46 3.59
C ASN A 176 -14.45 -1.37 4.69
N SER A 177 -13.64 -1.51 5.74
CA SER A 177 -13.49 -0.50 6.79
C SER A 177 -12.65 0.70 6.35
N SER A 178 -11.98 0.62 5.21
CA SER A 178 -11.12 1.69 4.70
C SER A 178 -11.92 2.95 4.37
N ASN A 179 -11.35 4.12 4.69
CA ASN A 179 -11.88 5.42 4.26
C ASN A 179 -11.65 5.71 2.77
N TYR A 180 -10.96 4.81 2.07
CA TYR A 180 -10.65 4.88 0.65
C TYR A 180 -11.35 3.73 -0.09
N GLY A 181 -11.52 3.86 -1.39
CA GLY A 181 -12.20 2.86 -2.19
C GLY A 181 -11.74 2.85 -3.63
N ASN A 182 -10.44 3.11 -3.88
CA ASN A 182 -9.92 3.16 -5.23
C ASN A 182 -9.80 1.75 -5.84
N ALA A 183 -9.05 0.86 -5.19
CA ALA A 183 -8.85 -0.49 -5.68
C ALA A 183 -8.63 -1.50 -4.56
N ALA A 184 -9.09 -2.72 -4.81
CA ALA A 184 -8.72 -3.93 -4.08
C ALA A 184 -8.22 -5.00 -5.06
N ALA A 185 -7.49 -6.00 -4.57
CA ALA A 185 -7.09 -7.15 -5.35
C ALA A 185 -7.17 -8.41 -4.50
N VAL A 186 -7.33 -9.57 -5.14
CA VAL A 186 -7.31 -10.87 -4.47
C VAL A 186 -6.34 -11.81 -5.15
N PHE A 187 -5.54 -12.51 -4.35
CA PHE A 187 -4.63 -13.55 -4.79
C PHE A 187 -5.08 -14.89 -4.24
N THR A 188 -5.59 -15.76 -5.11
CA THR A 188 -6.06 -17.11 -4.80
C THR A 188 -6.12 -17.94 -6.08
N GLN A 189 -6.04 -19.25 -5.96
CA GLN A 189 -6.32 -20.19 -7.06
C GLN A 189 -7.77 -20.65 -7.09
N SER A 190 -8.58 -20.25 -6.10
CA SER A 190 -9.99 -20.60 -6.00
C SER A 190 -10.88 -19.55 -6.67
N GLY A 191 -11.48 -19.87 -7.81
CA GLY A 191 -12.47 -19.00 -8.47
C GLY A 191 -13.68 -18.69 -7.58
N GLY A 192 -14.06 -19.60 -6.68
CA GLY A 192 -15.14 -19.38 -5.71
C GLY A 192 -14.81 -18.33 -4.66
N LEU A 193 -13.58 -18.32 -4.13
CA LEU A 193 -13.11 -17.31 -3.17
C LEU A 193 -12.90 -15.96 -3.87
N ALA A 194 -12.32 -15.94 -5.07
CA ALA A 194 -12.19 -14.73 -5.85
C ALA A 194 -13.54 -14.06 -6.11
N LYS A 195 -14.57 -14.87 -6.48
CA LYS A 195 -15.92 -14.36 -6.68
C LYS A 195 -16.51 -13.74 -5.41
N GLN A 196 -16.31 -14.35 -4.25
CA GLN A 196 -16.79 -13.79 -2.98
C GLN A 196 -16.17 -12.40 -2.69
N VAL A 197 -14.87 -12.23 -2.95
CA VAL A 197 -14.22 -10.92 -2.81
C VAL A 197 -14.82 -9.91 -3.81
N MET A 198 -14.96 -10.28 -5.08
CA MET A 198 -15.54 -9.41 -6.12
C MET A 198 -16.98 -8.94 -5.80
N GLU A 199 -17.78 -9.81 -5.15
CA GLU A 199 -19.18 -9.48 -4.81
C GLU A 199 -19.31 -8.66 -3.51
N ARG A 200 -18.31 -8.69 -2.64
CA ARG A 200 -18.44 -8.18 -1.27
C ARG A 200 -17.49 -7.02 -0.96
N ALA A 201 -16.37 -6.89 -1.65
CA ALA A 201 -15.45 -5.79 -1.47
C ALA A 201 -16.05 -4.48 -2.04
N SER A 202 -15.80 -3.36 -1.37
CA SER A 202 -16.43 -2.07 -1.68
C SER A 202 -15.56 -1.14 -2.52
N ALA A 203 -14.39 -1.58 -2.99
CA ALA A 203 -13.54 -0.80 -3.87
C ALA A 203 -14.15 -0.59 -5.27
N GLY A 204 -13.79 0.52 -5.89
CA GLY A 204 -14.26 0.87 -7.24
C GLY A 204 -13.66 -0.01 -8.35
N MET A 205 -12.53 -0.68 -8.08
CA MET A 205 -11.87 -1.65 -8.96
C MET A 205 -11.45 -2.86 -8.14
N ILE A 206 -11.78 -4.06 -8.59
CA ILE A 206 -11.42 -5.33 -7.96
C ILE A 206 -10.87 -6.28 -9.02
#